data_53db9d2634997e1400ccab34bdd2881a
#
_entry.id   53db9d2634997e1400ccab34bdd2881a
#
_cell.length_a   1.000
_cell.length_b   1.000
_cell.length_c   1.000
_cell.angle_alpha   90.00
_cell.angle_beta   90.00
_cell.angle_gamma   90.00
#
_symmetry.space_group_name_H-M   'P 1'
#
loop_
_entity.id
_entity.type
_entity.pdbx_description
1 polymer ?
#
loop_
_entity_poly.entity_id
_entity_poly.type
_entity_poly.pdbx_seq_one_letter_code
_entity_poly.pdbx_strand_id
1 'polypeptide(L)'
;MLQNIVKYLLVKQGGFLYMLNEKEKKKYEIIEKVINGLITKKEAMVELNLTRQQIYRLVIKYHADGEIGFSHKNKNKTPVNKKDENLIKELEKLYLEKCYDFNFEHFYEKKILGNYDISYDVMLKRFTEDDIISPLAHKKTVKLYKEKMNEVIKKDKSDIKEEKVELFKSRIIEAEKAHPRRSSNLYLFGQEVQMDACNKMWFGGIPSFLHLAVDIATKKVLFGWFEYEEITRGYFVVLFNLIINYGIPAKIKADNRSTFSANNARDKEKKVFMTQFGKVCERLNVVLYTTSISTEKANVERENKTFKDRLIAELRYENIIDIDEANKYLNEVFIPEMNKKFFYAIDEENSLMRENTYTEEELKLIISERKEKIIDNASCISDNHNYYIPINLETGEVTNFQKGTKCTLIIDYDGEYIGEIENRYYKMLKLENRDSVMKKESEVKTKEKEHHKYVPPKNHPWRQNMMLKH
;
A
#
# COMPACT_ATOMS: atom_id res chain seq x y z
N MET A 1 -25.98 -51.20 33.22
CA MET A 1 -25.61 -52.28 32.32
C MET A 1 -26.79 -52.55 31.38
N LEU A 2 -26.56 -52.69 30.10
CA LEU A 2 -27.47 -53.05 29.00
C LEU A 2 -28.30 -51.94 28.41
N GLN A 3 -27.72 -51.23 27.42
CA GLN A 3 -27.88 -51.59 26.03
C GLN A 3 -29.30 -51.26 25.51
N ASN A 4 -29.52 -49.99 25.23
CA ASN A 4 -30.46 -49.63 24.17
C ASN A 4 -29.80 -49.99 22.81
N ILE A 5 -29.99 -51.24 22.41
CA ILE A 5 -29.75 -51.68 21.06
C ILE A 5 -30.84 -51.02 20.20
N VAL A 6 -30.49 -49.91 19.56
CA VAL A 6 -31.31 -49.37 18.49
C VAL A 6 -31.22 -50.38 17.36
N LYS A 7 -32.33 -51.15 17.18
CA LYS A 7 -32.49 -52.04 16.05
C LYS A 7 -32.52 -51.22 14.77
N TYR A 8 -31.40 -51.20 14.09
CA TYR A 8 -31.31 -50.64 12.71
C TYR A 8 -31.87 -51.70 11.75
N LEU A 9 -33.04 -51.47 11.21
CA LEU A 9 -33.53 -52.23 10.07
C LEU A 9 -32.74 -51.82 8.85
N LEU A 10 -31.84 -52.67 8.39
CA LEU A 10 -31.09 -52.57 7.15
C LEU A 10 -31.95 -53.04 5.99
N VAL A 11 -32.45 -52.19 5.16
CA VAL A 11 -33.03 -52.55 3.89
C VAL A 11 -31.99 -52.33 2.77
N LYS A 12 -31.55 -53.41 2.19
CA LYS A 12 -30.53 -53.42 1.14
C LYS A 12 -31.23 -53.38 -0.22
N GLN A 13 -31.31 -52.20 -0.86
CA GLN A 13 -31.50 -52.10 -2.30
C GLN A 13 -30.42 -51.21 -2.89
N GLY A 14 -29.60 -51.73 -3.77
CA GLY A 14 -28.59 -50.93 -4.51
C GLY A 14 -27.35 -50.52 -3.73
N GLY A 15 -26.95 -51.23 -2.68
CA GLY A 15 -25.65 -51.08 -2.03
C GLY A 15 -25.49 -49.92 -1.02
N PHE A 16 -26.54 -49.14 -0.72
CA PHE A 16 -26.48 -48.03 0.24
C PHE A 16 -27.33 -48.34 1.50
N LEU A 17 -26.76 -48.04 2.70
CA LEU A 17 -27.47 -48.08 3.97
C LEU A 17 -28.32 -46.80 4.11
N TYR A 18 -29.65 -46.94 4.16
CA TYR A 18 -30.58 -45.85 4.44
C TYR A 18 -30.93 -45.82 5.94
N MET A 19 -30.65 -44.73 6.62
CA MET A 19 -31.11 -44.47 7.99
C MET A 19 -32.12 -43.33 7.94
N LEU A 20 -33.34 -43.55 8.42
CA LEU A 20 -34.33 -42.51 8.65
C LEU A 20 -33.89 -41.63 9.86
N ASN A 21 -34.06 -40.32 9.72
CA ASN A 21 -33.91 -39.44 10.88
C ASN A 21 -35.14 -39.51 11.80
N GLU A 22 -35.07 -38.99 13.03
CA GLU A 22 -36.15 -39.08 14.01
C GLU A 22 -37.50 -38.55 13.48
N LYS A 23 -37.46 -37.45 12.69
CA LYS A 23 -38.68 -36.87 12.10
C LYS A 23 -39.26 -37.75 10.96
N GLU A 24 -38.42 -38.39 10.17
CA GLU A 24 -38.83 -39.31 9.11
C GLU A 24 -39.39 -40.60 9.71
N LYS A 25 -38.76 -41.10 10.75
CA LYS A 25 -39.20 -42.27 11.51
C LYS A 25 -40.55 -42.04 12.18
N LYS A 26 -40.73 -40.89 12.85
CA LYS A 26 -42.02 -40.52 13.45
C LYS A 26 -43.13 -40.42 12.40
N LYS A 27 -42.86 -39.90 11.20
CA LYS A 27 -43.84 -39.90 10.12
C LYS A 27 -44.22 -41.28 9.64
N TYR A 28 -43.24 -42.17 9.53
CA TYR A 28 -43.47 -43.56 9.14
C TYR A 28 -44.35 -44.26 10.18
N GLU A 29 -43.98 -44.24 11.47
CA GLU A 29 -44.70 -44.89 12.55
C GLU A 29 -46.16 -44.43 12.67
N ILE A 30 -46.43 -43.14 12.50
CA ILE A 30 -47.78 -42.60 12.58
C ILE A 30 -48.61 -43.03 11.33
N ILE A 31 -48.03 -43.02 10.15
CA ILE A 31 -48.73 -43.46 8.95
C ILE A 31 -49.00 -45.00 9.01
N GLU A 32 -48.07 -45.77 9.52
CA GLU A 32 -48.27 -47.19 9.76
C GLU A 32 -49.46 -47.46 10.72
N LYS A 33 -49.60 -46.70 11.80
CA LYS A 33 -50.76 -46.74 12.68
C LYS A 33 -52.08 -46.38 11.96
N VAL A 34 -52.04 -45.42 11.03
CA VAL A 34 -53.21 -45.07 10.20
C VAL A 34 -53.62 -46.23 9.29
N ILE A 35 -52.65 -46.89 8.69
CA ILE A 35 -52.93 -48.02 7.75
C ILE A 35 -53.42 -49.24 8.53
N ASN A 36 -52.89 -49.51 9.72
CA ASN A 36 -53.33 -50.57 10.57
C ASN A 36 -54.65 -50.26 11.30
N GLY A 37 -55.26 -49.10 11.06
CA GLY A 37 -56.55 -48.74 11.65
C GLY A 37 -56.48 -48.34 13.12
N LEU A 38 -55.33 -48.17 13.68
CA LEU A 38 -55.07 -47.80 15.08
C LEU A 38 -55.39 -46.34 15.41
N ILE A 39 -55.23 -45.48 14.43
CA ILE A 39 -55.57 -44.07 14.51
C ILE A 39 -56.23 -43.57 13.22
N THR A 40 -57.05 -42.55 13.32
CA THR A 40 -57.73 -41.94 12.15
C THR A 40 -56.78 -41.00 11.42
N LYS A 41 -57.08 -40.77 10.10
CA LYS A 41 -56.35 -39.76 9.32
C LYS A 41 -56.41 -38.36 9.94
N LYS A 42 -57.52 -38.03 10.67
CA LYS A 42 -57.63 -36.73 11.37
C LYS A 42 -56.66 -36.63 12.56
N GLU A 43 -56.53 -37.69 13.33
CA GLU A 43 -55.59 -37.73 14.45
C GLU A 43 -54.12 -37.65 13.94
N ALA A 44 -53.81 -38.36 12.86
CA ALA A 44 -52.48 -38.24 12.23
C ALA A 44 -52.15 -36.84 11.72
N MET A 45 -53.16 -36.08 11.22
CA MET A 45 -53.01 -34.69 10.85
C MET A 45 -52.62 -33.82 12.03
N VAL A 46 -53.22 -34.01 13.16
CA VAL A 46 -52.95 -33.25 14.39
C VAL A 46 -51.56 -33.62 14.92
N GLU A 47 -51.24 -34.92 15.00
CA GLU A 47 -49.98 -35.41 15.59
C GLU A 47 -48.75 -35.04 14.75
N LEU A 48 -48.88 -35.02 13.43
CA LEU A 48 -47.82 -34.62 12.51
C LEU A 48 -47.83 -33.12 12.12
N ASN A 49 -48.88 -32.42 12.53
CA ASN A 49 -49.14 -31.05 12.07
C ASN A 49 -49.08 -30.92 10.51
N LEU A 50 -49.81 -31.83 9.82
CA LEU A 50 -49.83 -31.93 8.38
C LEU A 50 -51.27 -31.78 7.84
N THR A 51 -51.38 -31.28 6.61
CA THR A 51 -52.67 -31.18 5.94
C THR A 51 -53.20 -32.58 5.50
N ARG A 52 -54.51 -32.67 5.29
CA ARG A 52 -55.14 -33.89 4.79
C ARG A 52 -54.47 -34.42 3.50
N GLN A 53 -54.15 -33.53 2.60
CA GLN A 53 -53.49 -33.87 1.35
C GLN A 53 -52.07 -34.42 1.55
N GLN A 54 -51.33 -33.87 2.51
CA GLN A 54 -49.98 -34.38 2.88
C GLN A 54 -50.07 -35.78 3.48
N ILE A 55 -51.01 -36.01 4.41
CA ILE A 55 -51.24 -37.35 4.97
C ILE A 55 -51.58 -38.37 3.87
N TYR A 56 -52.46 -37.99 2.94
CA TYR A 56 -52.82 -38.85 1.80
C TYR A 56 -51.60 -39.20 0.92
N ARG A 57 -50.76 -38.21 0.64
CA ARG A 57 -49.50 -38.45 -0.09
C ARG A 57 -48.54 -39.40 0.65
N LEU A 58 -48.48 -39.30 1.97
CA LEU A 58 -47.62 -40.19 2.82
C LEU A 58 -48.20 -41.60 2.81
N VAL A 59 -49.53 -41.79 2.86
CA VAL A 59 -50.16 -43.10 2.73
C VAL A 59 -49.85 -43.74 1.39
N ILE A 60 -49.92 -42.99 0.30
CA ILE A 60 -49.56 -43.51 -1.04
C ILE A 60 -48.07 -43.92 -1.06
N LYS A 61 -47.19 -43.12 -0.47
CA LYS A 61 -45.79 -43.42 -0.38
C LYS A 61 -45.50 -44.68 0.42
N TYR A 62 -46.22 -44.90 1.51
CA TYR A 62 -46.12 -46.11 2.35
C TYR A 62 -46.46 -47.34 1.52
N HIS A 63 -47.57 -47.34 0.74
CA HIS A 63 -47.96 -48.46 -0.12
C HIS A 63 -47.01 -48.67 -1.30
N ALA A 64 -46.40 -47.64 -1.84
CA ALA A 64 -45.49 -47.72 -2.99
C ALA A 64 -44.08 -48.18 -2.61
N ASP A 65 -43.50 -47.50 -1.60
CA ASP A 65 -42.06 -47.57 -1.30
C ASP A 65 -41.76 -48.08 0.14
N GLY A 66 -42.80 -48.33 0.95
CA GLY A 66 -42.64 -48.73 2.35
C GLY A 66 -41.88 -47.69 3.18
N GLU A 67 -41.02 -48.12 4.06
CA GLU A 67 -40.19 -47.26 4.94
C GLU A 67 -39.28 -46.35 4.13
N ILE A 68 -38.73 -46.82 3.02
CA ILE A 68 -37.79 -46.07 2.17
C ILE A 68 -38.46 -44.79 1.59
N GLY A 69 -39.76 -44.86 1.35
CA GLY A 69 -40.54 -43.72 0.85
C GLY A 69 -40.55 -42.50 1.73
N PHE A 70 -40.22 -42.64 3.02
CA PHE A 70 -40.17 -41.54 4.00
C PHE A 70 -38.80 -40.84 4.04
N SER A 71 -37.75 -41.47 3.48
CA SER A 71 -36.45 -40.81 3.34
C SER A 71 -36.50 -39.68 2.34
N HIS A 72 -35.82 -38.60 2.64
CA HIS A 72 -35.75 -37.46 1.71
C HIS A 72 -35.00 -37.86 0.43
N LYS A 73 -35.63 -37.66 -0.76
CA LYS A 73 -35.09 -38.06 -2.05
C LYS A 73 -33.69 -37.49 -2.41
N ASN A 74 -33.30 -36.38 -1.76
CA ASN A 74 -31.98 -35.78 -1.95
C ASN A 74 -30.97 -36.15 -0.86
N LYS A 75 -31.32 -37.06 0.04
CA LYS A 75 -30.38 -37.60 1.04
C LYS A 75 -29.29 -38.36 0.31
N ASN A 76 -28.05 -38.03 0.59
CA ASN A 76 -26.84 -38.58 -0.07
C ASN A 76 -26.63 -38.16 -1.54
N LYS A 77 -27.42 -37.25 -2.12
CA LYS A 77 -27.09 -36.65 -3.40
C LYS A 77 -26.16 -35.48 -3.22
N THR A 78 -25.04 -35.52 -3.91
CA THR A 78 -24.14 -34.36 -3.99
C THR A 78 -24.86 -33.23 -4.74
N PRO A 79 -24.98 -32.03 -4.20
CA PRO A 79 -25.55 -30.90 -4.92
C PRO A 79 -24.79 -30.69 -6.23
N VAL A 80 -25.49 -30.40 -7.34
CA VAL A 80 -24.90 -30.15 -8.66
C VAL A 80 -23.88 -29.04 -8.61
N ASN A 81 -24.06 -28.07 -7.71
CA ASN A 81 -23.17 -26.93 -7.52
C ASN A 81 -22.03 -27.17 -6.49
N LYS A 82 -21.86 -28.42 -5.97
CA LYS A 82 -20.75 -28.73 -5.10
C LYS A 82 -19.46 -28.64 -5.90
N LYS A 83 -18.58 -27.72 -5.52
CA LYS A 83 -17.27 -27.57 -6.16
C LYS A 83 -16.36 -28.75 -5.81
N ASP A 84 -15.39 -29.01 -6.68
CA ASP A 84 -14.43 -30.09 -6.49
C ASP A 84 -13.58 -29.84 -5.23
N GLU A 85 -13.50 -30.85 -4.37
CA GLU A 85 -12.70 -30.81 -3.15
C GLU A 85 -11.20 -30.70 -3.46
N ASN A 86 -10.74 -31.26 -4.58
CA ASN A 86 -9.34 -31.15 -4.98
C ASN A 86 -8.98 -29.71 -5.36
N LEU A 87 -9.88 -29.01 -6.04
CA LEU A 87 -9.71 -27.61 -6.38
C LEU A 87 -9.63 -26.75 -5.11
N ILE A 88 -10.50 -27.00 -4.14
CA ILE A 88 -10.47 -26.27 -2.85
C ILE A 88 -9.11 -26.45 -2.16
N LYS A 89 -8.63 -27.69 -2.03
CA LYS A 89 -7.32 -28.00 -1.44
C LYS A 89 -6.15 -27.37 -2.19
N GLU A 90 -6.21 -27.29 -3.50
CA GLU A 90 -5.21 -26.60 -4.31
C GLU A 90 -5.17 -25.10 -3.98
N LEU A 91 -6.33 -24.45 -3.88
CA LEU A 91 -6.43 -23.04 -3.53
C LEU A 91 -5.99 -22.77 -2.09
N GLU A 92 -6.31 -23.64 -1.14
CA GLU A 92 -5.82 -23.57 0.25
C GLU A 92 -4.30 -23.68 0.30
N LYS A 93 -3.73 -24.63 -0.43
CA LYS A 93 -2.29 -24.79 -0.52
C LYS A 93 -1.63 -23.55 -1.14
N LEU A 94 -2.17 -23.04 -2.24
CA LEU A 94 -1.68 -21.81 -2.86
C LEU A 94 -1.71 -20.63 -1.89
N TYR A 95 -2.81 -20.50 -1.13
CA TYR A 95 -2.95 -19.45 -0.12
C TYR A 95 -1.89 -19.59 0.98
N LEU A 96 -1.78 -20.76 1.59
CA LEU A 96 -0.88 -21.00 2.72
C LEU A 96 0.60 -20.92 2.35
N GLU A 97 0.97 -21.36 1.14
CA GLU A 97 2.37 -21.37 0.72
C GLU A 97 2.85 -20.04 0.15
N LYS A 98 1.99 -19.34 -0.63
CA LYS A 98 2.42 -18.17 -1.41
C LYS A 98 1.69 -16.86 -1.06
N CYS A 99 0.45 -16.94 -0.59
CA CYS A 99 -0.42 -15.78 -0.39
C CYS A 99 -0.89 -15.62 1.07
N TYR A 100 -0.17 -16.18 2.04
CA TYR A 100 -0.55 -16.21 3.46
C TYR A 100 -0.73 -14.82 4.08
N ASP A 101 -0.13 -13.78 3.52
CA ASP A 101 -0.21 -12.38 3.92
C ASP A 101 -1.27 -11.57 3.15
N PHE A 102 -1.93 -12.19 2.14
CA PHE A 102 -3.07 -11.58 1.46
C PHE A 102 -4.31 -11.66 2.37
N ASN A 103 -5.12 -10.60 2.42
CA ASN A 103 -6.47 -10.80 2.92
C ASN A 103 -7.30 -11.62 1.92
N PHE A 104 -8.37 -12.27 2.39
CA PHE A 104 -9.15 -13.18 1.54
C PHE A 104 -9.74 -12.50 0.30
N GLU A 105 -10.17 -11.23 0.41
CA GLU A 105 -10.69 -10.48 -0.72
C GLU A 105 -9.60 -10.21 -1.76
N HIS A 106 -8.41 -9.81 -1.30
CA HIS A 106 -7.25 -9.59 -2.15
C HIS A 106 -6.81 -10.90 -2.85
N PHE A 107 -6.75 -12.01 -2.12
CA PHE A 107 -6.45 -13.33 -2.69
C PHE A 107 -7.47 -13.73 -3.75
N TYR A 108 -8.76 -13.58 -3.44
CA TYR A 108 -9.84 -13.89 -4.37
C TYR A 108 -9.70 -13.11 -5.68
N GLU A 109 -9.49 -11.81 -5.60
CA GLU A 109 -9.38 -10.93 -6.76
C GLU A 109 -8.18 -11.26 -7.65
N LYS A 110 -7.02 -11.46 -7.03
CA LYS A 110 -5.77 -11.66 -7.77
C LYS A 110 -5.60 -13.08 -8.30
N LYS A 111 -6.14 -14.08 -7.61
CA LYS A 111 -5.81 -15.48 -7.91
C LYS A 111 -7.01 -16.32 -8.34
N ILE A 112 -8.21 -15.97 -7.90
CA ILE A 112 -9.41 -16.79 -8.14
C ILE A 112 -10.30 -16.17 -9.21
N LEU A 113 -10.62 -14.89 -9.09
CA LEU A 113 -11.53 -14.19 -10.00
C LEU A 113 -11.02 -14.27 -11.45
N GLY A 114 -11.86 -14.83 -12.34
CA GLY A 114 -11.52 -15.03 -13.75
C GLY A 114 -10.67 -16.27 -14.06
N ASN A 115 -10.06 -16.91 -13.06
CA ASN A 115 -9.24 -18.10 -13.24
C ASN A 115 -9.96 -19.39 -12.80
N TYR A 116 -10.84 -19.29 -11.80
CA TYR A 116 -11.54 -20.43 -11.22
C TYR A 116 -13.03 -20.12 -11.06
N ASP A 117 -13.87 -21.12 -11.31
CA ASP A 117 -15.33 -21.01 -11.14
C ASP A 117 -15.72 -21.27 -9.67
N ILE A 118 -15.28 -20.34 -8.78
CA ILE A 118 -15.60 -20.34 -7.37
C ILE A 118 -16.01 -18.92 -6.96
N SER A 119 -17.10 -18.79 -6.20
CA SER A 119 -17.50 -17.50 -5.62
C SER A 119 -16.73 -17.21 -4.33
N TYR A 120 -16.59 -15.89 -4.01
CA TYR A 120 -15.97 -15.45 -2.77
C TYR A 120 -16.58 -16.08 -1.51
N ASP A 121 -17.91 -16.17 -1.45
CA ASP A 121 -18.61 -16.73 -0.29
C ASP A 121 -18.32 -18.24 -0.11
N VAL A 122 -18.17 -19.00 -1.18
CA VAL A 122 -17.80 -20.41 -1.14
C VAL A 122 -16.36 -20.56 -0.65
N MET A 123 -15.43 -19.79 -1.20
CA MET A 123 -14.04 -19.78 -0.74
C MET A 123 -13.95 -19.39 0.74
N LEU A 124 -14.58 -18.29 1.15
CA LEU A 124 -14.57 -17.81 2.54
C LEU A 124 -15.09 -18.87 3.50
N LYS A 125 -16.21 -19.53 3.14
CA LYS A 125 -16.79 -20.60 3.95
C LYS A 125 -15.83 -21.76 4.11
N ARG A 126 -15.25 -22.25 3.02
CA ARG A 126 -14.32 -23.41 3.03
C ARG A 126 -13.05 -23.09 3.81
N PHE A 127 -12.39 -21.98 3.53
CA PHE A 127 -11.19 -21.58 4.24
C PHE A 127 -11.46 -21.43 5.75
N THR A 128 -12.65 -20.94 6.11
CA THR A 128 -13.03 -20.81 7.51
C THR A 128 -13.33 -22.18 8.15
N GLU A 129 -13.91 -23.14 7.42
CA GLU A 129 -14.13 -24.52 7.88
C GLU A 129 -12.81 -25.24 8.14
N ASP A 130 -11.80 -24.99 7.33
CA ASP A 130 -10.46 -25.60 7.42
C ASP A 130 -9.48 -24.77 8.28
N ASP A 131 -9.98 -23.88 9.15
CA ASP A 131 -9.23 -23.06 10.12
C ASP A 131 -8.22 -22.08 9.50
N ILE A 132 -8.33 -21.79 8.20
CA ILE A 132 -7.52 -20.77 7.53
C ILE A 132 -8.09 -19.40 7.89
N ILE A 133 -7.22 -18.51 8.38
CA ILE A 133 -7.60 -17.20 8.91
C ILE A 133 -6.97 -16.09 8.06
N SER A 134 -7.79 -15.10 7.65
CA SER A 134 -7.29 -13.92 6.96
C SER A 134 -6.49 -13.02 7.91
N PRO A 135 -5.33 -12.48 7.51
CA PRO A 135 -4.57 -11.52 8.32
C PRO A 135 -5.34 -10.21 8.57
N LEU A 136 -6.30 -9.87 7.69
CA LEU A 136 -7.18 -8.72 7.86
C LEU A 136 -8.63 -9.17 7.92
N ALA A 137 -9.26 -8.97 9.08
CA ALA A 137 -10.63 -9.37 9.29
C ALA A 137 -11.64 -8.29 8.87
N HIS A 138 -12.54 -8.62 7.94
CA HIS A 138 -13.73 -7.82 7.65
C HIS A 138 -14.87 -8.09 8.65
N LYS A 139 -15.93 -7.26 8.67
CA LYS A 139 -17.07 -7.44 9.58
C LYS A 139 -17.67 -8.86 9.55
N LYS A 140 -17.81 -9.46 8.37
CA LYS A 140 -18.27 -10.86 8.23
C LYS A 140 -17.28 -11.83 8.86
N THR A 141 -15.99 -11.65 8.64
CA THR A 141 -14.91 -12.46 9.21
C THR A 141 -14.86 -12.30 10.72
N VAL A 142 -15.04 -11.09 11.25
CA VAL A 142 -15.15 -10.85 12.72
C VAL A 142 -16.28 -11.68 13.34
N LYS A 143 -17.43 -11.71 12.67
CA LYS A 143 -18.58 -12.51 13.15
C LYS A 143 -18.22 -13.99 13.17
N LEU A 144 -17.61 -14.51 12.12
CA LEU A 144 -17.15 -15.89 12.04
C LEU A 144 -16.08 -16.21 13.09
N TYR A 145 -15.15 -15.30 13.35
CA TYR A 145 -14.15 -15.47 14.41
C TYR A 145 -14.80 -15.52 15.81
N LYS A 146 -15.80 -14.66 16.07
CA LYS A 146 -16.55 -14.69 17.32
C LYS A 146 -17.30 -16.02 17.50
N GLU A 147 -17.91 -16.53 16.43
CA GLU A 147 -18.58 -17.84 16.44
C GLU A 147 -17.60 -18.99 16.70
N LYS A 148 -16.47 -19.05 15.98
CA LYS A 148 -15.43 -20.06 16.19
C LYS A 148 -14.79 -19.97 17.57
N MET A 149 -14.49 -18.75 18.05
CA MET A 149 -13.99 -18.56 19.40
C MET A 149 -14.94 -19.15 20.45
N ASN A 150 -16.25 -18.91 20.31
CA ASN A 150 -17.27 -19.47 21.18
C ASN A 150 -17.36 -21.00 21.08
N GLU A 151 -17.15 -21.57 19.91
CA GLU A 151 -17.09 -23.02 19.71
C GLU A 151 -15.87 -23.64 20.39
N VAL A 152 -14.69 -23.01 20.25
CA VAL A 152 -13.46 -23.45 20.94
C VAL A 152 -13.63 -23.39 22.46
N ILE A 153 -14.24 -22.31 22.97
CA ILE A 153 -14.53 -22.19 24.40
C ILE A 153 -15.43 -23.34 24.91
N LYS A 154 -16.41 -23.78 24.10
CA LYS A 154 -17.39 -24.79 24.46
C LYS A 154 -16.88 -26.23 24.30
N LYS A 155 -16.10 -26.49 23.25
CA LYS A 155 -15.76 -27.86 22.80
C LYS A 155 -14.34 -28.28 23.12
N ASP A 156 -13.39 -27.36 23.15
CA ASP A 156 -11.97 -27.68 23.28
C ASP A 156 -11.53 -27.74 24.77
N LYS A 157 -10.96 -28.83 25.16
CA LYS A 157 -10.42 -29.07 26.51
C LYS A 157 -8.89 -29.16 26.53
N SER A 158 -8.23 -28.84 25.40
CA SER A 158 -6.79 -28.94 25.26
C SER A 158 -6.06 -27.71 25.82
N ASP A 159 -4.78 -27.86 26.14
CA ASP A 159 -3.91 -26.77 26.63
C ASP A 159 -3.70 -25.65 25.57
N ILE A 160 -3.98 -25.93 24.28
CA ILE A 160 -3.90 -24.97 23.16
C ILE A 160 -5.12 -24.04 23.13
N LYS A 161 -6.14 -24.25 23.94
CA LYS A 161 -7.39 -23.49 23.96
C LYS A 161 -7.15 -22.00 24.23
N GLU A 162 -6.30 -21.69 25.20
CA GLU A 162 -6.04 -20.29 25.60
C GLU A 162 -5.35 -19.53 24.50
N GLU A 163 -4.36 -20.13 23.85
CA GLU A 163 -3.60 -19.53 22.74
C GLU A 163 -4.50 -19.27 21.52
N LYS A 164 -5.38 -20.21 21.16
CA LYS A 164 -6.37 -20.03 20.10
C LYS A 164 -7.37 -18.91 20.42
N VAL A 165 -7.86 -18.84 21.64
CA VAL A 165 -8.79 -17.79 22.09
C VAL A 165 -8.13 -16.42 22.03
N GLU A 166 -6.87 -16.31 22.44
CA GLU A 166 -6.13 -15.06 22.43
C GLU A 166 -5.83 -14.58 20.99
N LEU A 167 -5.51 -15.50 20.10
CA LEU A 167 -5.38 -15.23 18.67
C LEU A 167 -6.69 -14.69 18.09
N PHE A 168 -7.83 -15.28 18.37
CA PHE A 168 -9.12 -14.78 17.89
C PHE A 168 -9.45 -13.40 18.50
N LYS A 169 -9.16 -13.18 19.78
CA LYS A 169 -9.36 -11.85 20.41
C LYS A 169 -8.53 -10.76 19.74
N SER A 170 -7.25 -11.01 19.47
CA SER A 170 -6.38 -10.03 18.81
C SER A 170 -6.90 -9.67 17.40
N ARG A 171 -7.33 -10.67 16.62
CA ARG A 171 -7.91 -10.48 15.29
C ARG A 171 -9.22 -9.71 15.30
N ILE A 172 -10.09 -9.97 16.30
CA ILE A 172 -11.34 -9.21 16.48
C ILE A 172 -11.06 -7.75 16.79
N ILE A 173 -10.09 -7.46 17.67
CA ILE A 173 -9.71 -6.09 18.04
C ILE A 173 -9.15 -5.33 16.83
N GLU A 174 -8.29 -5.94 16.03
CA GLU A 174 -7.77 -5.33 14.80
C GLU A 174 -8.88 -4.97 13.81
N ALA A 175 -9.83 -5.87 13.61
CA ALA A 175 -10.95 -5.66 12.70
C ALA A 175 -11.96 -4.61 13.21
N GLU A 176 -12.19 -4.53 14.52
CA GLU A 176 -13.10 -3.54 15.12
C GLU A 176 -12.53 -2.11 15.09
N LYS A 177 -11.20 -1.93 15.07
CA LYS A 177 -10.56 -0.61 14.94
C LYS A 177 -10.76 0.04 13.55
N ALA A 178 -11.13 -0.72 12.54
CA ALA A 178 -11.32 -0.24 11.18
C ALA A 178 -12.73 0.32 10.93
N HIS A 179 -13.15 1.36 11.64
CA HIS A 179 -14.44 2.00 11.38
C HIS A 179 -14.35 3.02 10.23
N PRO A 180 -15.24 2.94 9.21
CA PRO A 180 -15.30 3.95 8.16
C PRO A 180 -15.81 5.27 8.74
N ARG A 181 -15.00 6.33 8.64
CA ARG A 181 -15.44 7.70 8.94
C ARG A 181 -16.11 8.27 7.68
N ARG A 182 -17.24 8.96 7.84
CA ARG A 182 -17.88 9.69 6.73
C ARG A 182 -17.05 10.95 6.45
N SER A 183 -16.64 11.16 5.19
CA SER A 183 -16.13 12.44 4.71
C SER A 183 -17.19 13.09 3.83
N SER A 184 -17.37 14.41 3.96
CA SER A 184 -18.15 15.20 3.01
C SER A 184 -17.31 15.38 1.74
N ASN A 185 -17.69 14.73 0.64
CA ASN A 185 -17.00 14.86 -0.63
C ASN A 185 -17.57 16.09 -1.37
N LEU A 186 -17.11 17.28 -0.98
CA LEU A 186 -17.41 18.54 -1.67
C LEU A 186 -16.25 19.03 -2.54
N TYR A 187 -15.26 18.17 -2.81
CA TYR A 187 -14.10 18.51 -3.59
C TYR A 187 -14.28 18.11 -5.05
N LEU A 188 -13.75 18.94 -5.95
CA LEU A 188 -13.62 18.62 -7.38
C LEU A 188 -12.26 18.00 -7.64
N PHE A 189 -12.16 17.19 -8.70
CA PHE A 189 -10.88 16.59 -9.09
C PHE A 189 -9.79 17.65 -9.30
N GLY A 190 -8.61 17.42 -8.70
CA GLY A 190 -7.51 18.38 -8.76
C GLY A 190 -7.64 19.61 -7.87
N GLN A 191 -8.75 19.77 -7.16
CA GLN A 191 -8.92 20.87 -6.21
C GLN A 191 -7.93 20.77 -5.05
N GLU A 192 -7.76 19.57 -4.48
CA GLU A 192 -6.82 19.29 -3.40
C GLU A 192 -6.19 17.92 -3.59
N VAL A 193 -4.88 17.88 -3.80
CA VAL A 193 -4.08 16.67 -3.84
C VAL A 193 -3.30 16.55 -2.53
N GLN A 194 -3.41 15.43 -1.86
CA GLN A 194 -2.61 15.17 -0.67
C GLN A 194 -1.36 14.40 -1.03
N MET A 195 -0.20 14.88 -0.51
CA MET A 195 1.09 14.21 -0.63
C MET A 195 1.57 13.76 0.75
N ASP A 196 2.02 12.52 0.82
CA ASP A 196 2.54 11.92 2.06
C ASP A 196 3.60 10.87 1.74
N ALA A 197 4.49 10.60 2.71
CA ALA A 197 5.46 9.52 2.63
C ALA A 197 5.30 8.55 3.79
N CYS A 198 5.45 7.28 3.51
CA CYS A 198 5.31 6.21 4.48
C CYS A 198 6.52 5.29 4.52
N ASN A 199 7.15 5.21 5.68
CA ASN A 199 8.23 4.27 5.95
C ASN A 199 7.69 2.89 6.33
N LYS A 200 8.16 1.87 5.63
CA LYS A 200 7.91 0.44 5.90
C LYS A 200 9.06 -0.41 5.33
N MET A 201 9.08 -1.68 5.71
CA MET A 201 9.81 -2.71 4.98
C MET A 201 8.94 -3.19 3.81
N TRP A 202 9.05 -2.49 2.67
CA TRP A 202 8.19 -2.76 1.52
C TRP A 202 8.63 -4.00 0.75
N PHE A 203 9.94 -4.14 0.56
CA PHE A 203 10.59 -5.22 -0.20
C PHE A 203 11.99 -5.46 0.33
N GLY A 204 12.55 -6.65 0.10
CA GLY A 204 13.96 -6.97 0.39
C GLY A 204 14.42 -6.87 1.84
N GLY A 205 13.52 -6.60 2.79
CA GLY A 205 13.87 -6.43 4.21
C GLY A 205 14.61 -5.11 4.53
N ILE A 206 14.67 -4.16 3.60
CA ILE A 206 15.29 -2.85 3.75
C ILE A 206 14.19 -1.81 3.98
N PRO A 207 14.28 -0.96 5.03
CA PRO A 207 13.35 0.14 5.21
C PRO A 207 13.42 1.09 4.02
N SER A 208 12.27 1.44 3.48
CA SER A 208 12.15 2.41 2.38
C SER A 208 10.90 3.26 2.55
N PHE A 209 10.87 4.39 1.87
CA PHE A 209 9.79 5.36 1.95
C PHE A 209 8.99 5.34 0.66
N LEU A 210 7.69 5.13 0.76
CA LEU A 210 6.76 5.28 -0.35
C LEU A 210 6.16 6.68 -0.31
N HIS A 211 6.50 7.51 -1.28
CA HIS A 211 5.91 8.83 -1.52
C HIS A 211 4.68 8.66 -2.41
N LEU A 212 3.54 9.24 -2.03
CA LEU A 212 2.27 9.13 -2.75
C LEU A 212 1.62 10.48 -2.95
N ALA A 213 0.94 10.64 -4.08
CA ALA A 213 0.00 11.72 -4.34
C ALA A 213 -1.40 11.15 -4.55
N VAL A 214 -2.37 11.62 -3.77
CA VAL A 214 -3.77 11.15 -3.78
C VAL A 214 -4.71 12.33 -3.95
N ASP A 215 -5.61 12.27 -4.92
CA ASP A 215 -6.67 13.25 -5.07
C ASP A 215 -7.76 13.06 -4.01
N ILE A 216 -8.12 14.12 -3.30
CA ILE A 216 -9.06 14.05 -2.18
C ILE A 216 -10.50 13.80 -2.65
N ALA A 217 -10.87 14.33 -3.82
CA ALA A 217 -12.22 14.19 -4.35
C ALA A 217 -12.53 12.76 -4.80
N THR A 218 -11.67 12.21 -5.65
CA THR A 218 -11.87 10.91 -6.29
C THR A 218 -11.28 9.75 -5.52
N LYS A 219 -10.39 10.02 -4.58
CA LYS A 219 -9.57 9.00 -3.88
C LYS A 219 -8.56 8.29 -4.78
N LYS A 220 -8.39 8.78 -5.98
CA LYS A 220 -7.45 8.23 -6.95
C LYS A 220 -6.02 8.50 -6.52
N VAL A 221 -5.21 7.46 -6.50
CA VAL A 221 -3.75 7.59 -6.39
C VAL A 221 -3.24 8.05 -7.74
N LEU A 222 -2.63 9.23 -7.79
CA LEU A 222 -2.18 9.85 -9.03
C LEU A 222 -0.79 9.36 -9.44
N PHE A 223 0.09 9.20 -8.47
CA PHE A 223 1.44 8.64 -8.66
C PHE A 223 2.05 8.21 -7.34
N GLY A 224 2.99 7.26 -7.39
CA GLY A 224 3.77 6.81 -6.25
C GLY A 224 5.24 6.59 -6.60
N TRP A 225 6.13 6.77 -5.61
CA TRP A 225 7.56 6.60 -5.79
C TRP A 225 8.25 6.10 -4.53
N PHE A 226 9.07 5.06 -4.65
CA PHE A 226 9.90 4.55 -3.57
C PHE A 226 11.27 5.24 -3.56
N GLU A 227 11.73 5.58 -2.35
CA GLU A 227 13.09 6.02 -2.05
C GLU A 227 13.61 5.30 -0.80
N TYR A 228 14.93 5.18 -0.67
CA TYR A 228 15.53 4.63 0.55
C TYR A 228 15.42 5.58 1.74
N GLU A 229 15.35 6.87 1.48
CA GLU A 229 15.22 7.93 2.49
C GLU A 229 14.05 8.85 2.17
N GLU A 230 13.47 9.50 3.19
CA GLU A 230 12.48 10.54 2.99
C GLU A 230 13.16 11.87 2.65
N ILE A 231 13.35 12.10 1.38
CA ILE A 231 14.02 13.28 0.82
C ILE A 231 13.09 14.07 -0.12
N THR A 232 13.42 15.33 -0.32
CA THR A 232 12.65 16.23 -1.20
C THR A 232 12.55 15.69 -2.63
N ARG A 233 13.58 14.97 -3.09
CA ARG A 233 13.63 14.36 -4.42
C ARG A 233 12.43 13.43 -4.67
N GLY A 234 12.08 12.55 -3.75
CA GLY A 234 10.94 11.65 -3.92
C GLY A 234 9.62 12.39 -4.14
N TYR A 235 9.42 13.51 -3.44
CA TYR A 235 8.25 14.36 -3.65
C TYR A 235 8.29 15.10 -4.99
N PHE A 236 9.47 15.48 -5.48
CA PHE A 236 9.64 16.09 -6.80
C PHE A 236 9.31 15.10 -7.93
N VAL A 237 9.79 13.86 -7.84
CA VAL A 237 9.44 12.79 -8.80
C VAL A 237 7.93 12.60 -8.85
N VAL A 238 7.29 12.52 -7.69
CA VAL A 238 5.82 12.35 -7.61
C VAL A 238 5.11 13.56 -8.20
N LEU A 239 5.53 14.79 -7.90
CA LEU A 239 4.91 16.00 -8.42
C LEU A 239 5.07 16.12 -9.93
N PHE A 240 6.26 15.82 -10.45
CA PHE A 240 6.53 15.86 -11.89
C PHE A 240 5.61 14.91 -12.65
N ASN A 241 5.56 13.64 -12.25
CA ASN A 241 4.74 12.65 -12.93
C ASN A 241 3.23 12.90 -12.76
N LEU A 242 2.82 13.44 -11.61
CA LEU A 242 1.45 13.89 -11.42
C LEU A 242 1.08 14.96 -12.47
N ILE A 243 1.95 15.97 -12.67
CA ILE A 243 1.69 17.07 -13.59
C ILE A 243 1.69 16.59 -15.04
N ILE A 244 2.63 15.73 -15.42
CA ILE A 244 2.68 15.15 -16.77
C ILE A 244 1.40 14.37 -17.09
N ASN A 245 0.92 13.56 -16.14
CA ASN A 245 -0.19 12.65 -16.40
C ASN A 245 -1.58 13.27 -16.21
N TYR A 246 -1.71 14.26 -15.32
CA TYR A 246 -3.03 14.79 -14.92
C TYR A 246 -3.14 16.31 -14.97
N GLY A 247 -2.02 17.03 -15.05
CA GLY A 247 -1.99 18.48 -14.98
C GLY A 247 -1.65 19.03 -13.60
N ILE A 248 -1.73 20.34 -13.44
CA ILE A 248 -1.29 21.09 -12.27
C ILE A 248 -2.46 21.23 -11.28
N PRO A 249 -2.39 20.68 -10.05
CA PRO A 249 -3.46 20.79 -9.07
C PRO A 249 -3.60 22.22 -8.54
N ALA A 250 -4.81 22.59 -8.08
CA ALA A 250 -5.01 23.91 -7.50
C ALA A 250 -4.32 24.02 -6.13
N LYS A 251 -4.32 22.94 -5.33
CA LYS A 251 -3.77 22.91 -3.98
C LYS A 251 -3.10 21.59 -3.68
N ILE A 252 -1.95 21.65 -3.01
CA ILE A 252 -1.28 20.50 -2.42
C ILE A 252 -1.38 20.58 -0.91
N LYS A 253 -1.83 19.48 -0.28
CA LYS A 253 -1.88 19.31 1.16
C LYS A 253 -0.83 18.32 1.60
N ALA A 254 -0.01 18.68 2.58
CA ALA A 254 1.08 17.85 3.09
C ALA A 254 1.15 17.89 4.62
N ASP A 255 2.00 17.03 5.19
CA ASP A 255 2.31 17.07 6.62
C ASP A 255 3.17 18.28 6.95
N ASN A 256 3.13 18.71 8.23
CA ASN A 256 3.96 19.80 8.74
C ASN A 256 5.40 19.32 9.01
N ARG A 257 6.04 18.68 8.02
CA ARG A 257 7.43 18.21 8.07
C ARG A 257 8.38 19.26 7.50
N SER A 258 9.67 19.11 7.78
CA SER A 258 10.71 20.05 7.33
C SER A 258 10.79 20.23 5.81
N THR A 259 10.38 19.22 5.05
CA THR A 259 10.30 19.29 3.58
C THR A 259 9.26 20.32 3.10
N PHE A 260 8.14 20.44 3.81
CA PHE A 260 7.02 21.29 3.42
C PHE A 260 6.92 22.58 4.25
N SER A 261 7.40 22.56 5.49
CA SER A 261 7.29 23.68 6.42
C SER A 261 8.64 24.04 7.03
N ALA A 262 9.02 25.30 6.92
CA ALA A 262 10.24 25.83 7.52
C ALA A 262 10.05 26.32 8.97
N ASN A 263 8.95 25.98 9.64
CA ASN A 263 8.63 26.42 10.99
C ASN A 263 9.54 25.78 12.04
N ASN A 264 10.74 26.33 12.22
CA ASN A 264 11.47 26.18 13.47
C ASN A 264 10.78 27.03 14.54
N ALA A 265 10.18 26.40 15.52
CA ALA A 265 9.42 27.02 16.62
C ALA A 265 10.23 27.99 17.49
N ARG A 266 11.48 28.28 17.18
CA ARG A 266 12.38 29.14 17.97
C ARG A 266 12.51 30.59 17.49
N ASP A 267 12.07 30.93 16.28
CA ASP A 267 12.19 32.25 15.69
C ASP A 267 10.84 32.85 15.29
N LYS A 268 10.04 33.31 16.25
CA LYS A 268 8.74 33.98 15.97
C LYS A 268 8.89 35.36 15.28
N GLU A 269 10.09 35.84 15.07
CA GLU A 269 10.35 37.19 14.53
C GLU A 269 11.11 37.23 13.20
N LYS A 270 11.48 36.10 12.61
CA LYS A 270 12.24 36.08 11.36
C LYS A 270 11.41 35.60 10.18
N LYS A 271 11.65 36.26 9.02
CA LYS A 271 11.10 35.97 7.69
C LYS A 271 10.74 34.52 7.51
N VAL A 272 9.49 34.24 7.09
CA VAL A 272 9.02 32.89 6.69
C VAL A 272 9.96 32.38 5.61
N PHE A 273 10.89 31.49 5.97
CA PHE A 273 11.74 30.83 5.00
C PHE A 273 10.89 29.75 4.30
N MET A 274 10.72 29.92 3.02
CA MET A 274 10.02 28.95 2.19
C MET A 274 10.94 27.75 1.94
N THR A 275 10.43 26.53 2.08
CA THR A 275 11.17 25.30 1.73
C THR A 275 11.39 25.19 0.24
N GLN A 276 12.29 24.32 -0.21
CA GLN A 276 12.50 24.07 -1.65
C GLN A 276 11.21 23.63 -2.33
N PHE A 277 10.45 22.73 -1.69
CA PHE A 277 9.15 22.31 -2.23
C PHE A 277 8.13 23.46 -2.28
N GLY A 278 8.11 24.32 -1.26
CA GLY A 278 7.27 25.52 -1.26
C GLY A 278 7.58 26.47 -2.40
N LYS A 279 8.88 26.68 -2.70
CA LYS A 279 9.32 27.50 -3.85
C LYS A 279 8.89 26.88 -5.21
N VAL A 280 8.86 25.55 -5.31
CA VAL A 280 8.34 24.86 -6.49
C VAL A 280 6.83 25.10 -6.63
N CYS A 281 6.08 24.96 -5.55
CA CYS A 281 4.65 25.25 -5.55
C CYS A 281 4.36 26.70 -5.96
N GLU A 282 5.15 27.67 -5.48
CA GLU A 282 5.03 29.09 -5.86
C GLU A 282 5.26 29.29 -7.37
N ARG A 283 6.33 28.70 -7.94
CA ARG A 283 6.61 28.78 -9.39
C ARG A 283 5.48 28.17 -10.24
N LEU A 284 4.86 27.11 -9.76
CA LEU A 284 3.73 26.45 -10.42
C LEU A 284 2.38 27.13 -10.12
N ASN A 285 2.36 28.18 -9.29
CA ASN A 285 1.14 28.80 -8.78
C ASN A 285 0.17 27.78 -8.15
N VAL A 286 0.73 26.89 -7.30
CA VAL A 286 0.01 25.88 -6.53
C VAL A 286 -0.02 26.30 -5.06
N VAL A 287 -1.18 26.27 -4.43
CA VAL A 287 -1.30 26.58 -3.00
C VAL A 287 -0.78 25.39 -2.19
N LEU A 288 0.33 25.58 -1.45
CA LEU A 288 0.82 24.59 -0.50
C LEU A 288 0.17 24.82 0.87
N TYR A 289 -0.54 23.83 1.39
CA TYR A 289 -1.13 23.84 2.73
C TYR A 289 -0.56 22.71 3.57
N THR A 290 0.02 23.07 4.72
CA THR A 290 0.57 22.08 5.65
C THR A 290 -0.27 22.01 6.92
N THR A 291 -0.51 20.80 7.44
CA THR A 291 -1.30 20.57 8.64
C THR A 291 -0.68 19.51 9.54
N SER A 292 -0.73 19.72 10.84
CA SER A 292 -0.41 18.71 11.84
C SER A 292 -1.64 17.97 12.37
N ILE A 293 -2.85 18.37 11.93
CA ILE A 293 -4.10 17.84 12.44
C ILE A 293 -4.40 16.48 11.80
N SER A 294 -4.31 15.41 12.58
CA SER A 294 -4.51 14.03 12.09
C SER A 294 -5.91 13.76 11.52
N THR A 295 -6.95 14.43 12.06
CA THR A 295 -8.33 14.26 11.56
C THR A 295 -8.51 14.75 10.14
N GLU A 296 -7.75 15.74 9.70
CA GLU A 296 -7.78 16.24 8.33
C GLU A 296 -7.10 15.28 7.33
N LYS A 297 -6.29 14.34 7.84
CA LYS A 297 -5.56 13.33 7.04
C LYS A 297 -6.26 11.97 7.02
N ALA A 298 -7.31 11.78 7.82
CA ALA A 298 -7.97 10.49 8.04
C ALA A 298 -8.41 9.75 6.76
N ASN A 299 -8.66 10.47 5.67
CA ASN A 299 -9.03 9.88 4.38
C ASN A 299 -7.84 9.18 3.72
N VAL A 300 -6.69 9.87 3.65
CA VAL A 300 -5.47 9.32 3.04
C VAL A 300 -4.85 8.25 3.93
N GLU A 301 -4.92 8.37 5.25
CA GLU A 301 -4.44 7.33 6.16
C GLU A 301 -5.17 6.00 5.96
N ARG A 302 -6.48 6.04 5.66
CA ARG A 302 -7.26 4.82 5.42
C ARG A 302 -6.89 4.16 4.08
N GLU A 303 -6.75 4.95 3.04
CA GLU A 303 -6.34 4.48 1.72
C GLU A 303 -4.90 3.98 1.76
N ASN A 304 -4.03 4.73 2.42
CA ASN A 304 -2.66 4.28 2.70
C ASN A 304 -2.62 2.96 3.45
N LYS A 305 -3.54 2.68 4.37
CA LYS A 305 -3.58 1.38 5.05
C LYS A 305 -3.91 0.24 4.08
N THR A 306 -4.98 0.36 3.30
CA THR A 306 -5.37 -0.65 2.31
C THR A 306 -4.29 -0.84 1.24
N PHE A 307 -3.68 0.27 0.82
CA PHE A 307 -2.58 0.31 -0.12
C PHE A 307 -1.36 -0.43 0.44
N LYS A 308 -0.95 -0.10 1.66
CA LYS A 308 0.18 -0.71 2.37
C LYS A 308 0.01 -2.21 2.54
N ASP A 309 -1.16 -2.64 3.00
CA ASP A 309 -1.40 -4.04 3.32
C ASP A 309 -1.38 -4.93 2.06
N ARG A 310 -1.85 -4.40 0.91
CA ARG A 310 -1.86 -5.13 -0.36
C ARG A 310 -0.52 -5.08 -1.08
N LEU A 311 0.10 -3.90 -1.15
CA LEU A 311 1.32 -3.69 -1.91
C LEU A 311 2.49 -4.53 -1.38
N ILE A 312 2.70 -4.56 -0.05
CA ILE A 312 3.74 -5.39 0.57
C ILE A 312 3.56 -6.87 0.19
N ALA A 313 2.32 -7.35 0.28
CA ALA A 313 2.00 -8.74 -0.03
C ALA A 313 2.21 -9.06 -1.51
N GLU A 314 1.85 -8.14 -2.41
CA GLU A 314 2.03 -8.31 -3.85
C GLU A 314 3.52 -8.25 -4.25
N LEU A 315 4.29 -7.26 -3.75
CA LEU A 315 5.72 -7.18 -4.01
C LEU A 315 6.46 -8.46 -3.57
N ARG A 316 6.10 -9.00 -2.41
CA ARG A 316 6.63 -10.28 -1.93
C ARG A 316 6.21 -11.44 -2.86
N TYR A 317 4.96 -11.48 -3.27
CA TYR A 317 4.44 -12.55 -4.12
C TYR A 317 5.11 -12.56 -5.49
N GLU A 318 5.29 -11.40 -6.10
CA GLU A 318 6.00 -11.21 -7.39
C GLU A 318 7.52 -11.31 -7.26
N ASN A 319 8.04 -11.51 -6.01
CA ASN A 319 9.46 -11.62 -5.70
C ASN A 319 10.27 -10.36 -6.09
N ILE A 320 9.65 -9.20 -5.98
CA ILE A 320 10.28 -7.90 -6.26
C ILE A 320 11.07 -7.47 -5.03
N ILE A 321 12.38 -7.32 -5.18
CA ILE A 321 13.32 -6.93 -4.12
C ILE A 321 14.13 -5.68 -4.43
N ASP A 322 14.08 -5.23 -5.68
CA ASP A 322 14.77 -4.04 -6.18
C ASP A 322 13.84 -2.83 -6.21
N ILE A 323 14.38 -1.62 -5.92
CA ILE A 323 13.60 -0.41 -5.82
C ILE A 323 13.10 0.10 -7.17
N ASP A 324 13.88 -0.07 -8.24
CA ASP A 324 13.51 0.39 -9.58
C ASP A 324 12.40 -0.52 -10.14
N GLU A 325 12.52 -1.83 -9.92
CA GLU A 325 11.47 -2.80 -10.26
C GLU A 325 10.20 -2.55 -9.46
N ALA A 326 10.32 -2.23 -8.17
CA ALA A 326 9.19 -1.88 -7.31
C ALA A 326 8.50 -0.59 -7.77
N ASN A 327 9.23 0.43 -8.19
CA ASN A 327 8.70 1.67 -8.76
C ASN A 327 7.94 1.43 -10.06
N LYS A 328 8.47 0.57 -10.91
CA LYS A 328 7.82 0.17 -12.16
C LYS A 328 6.52 -0.58 -11.88
N TYR A 329 6.56 -1.63 -11.07
CA TYR A 329 5.38 -2.41 -10.69
C TYR A 329 4.30 -1.54 -10.05
N LEU A 330 4.69 -0.64 -9.15
CA LEU A 330 3.80 0.29 -8.45
C LEU A 330 2.96 1.12 -9.43
N ASN A 331 3.60 1.74 -10.43
CA ASN A 331 2.93 2.68 -11.31
C ASN A 331 2.29 2.03 -12.55
N GLU A 332 2.87 0.95 -13.08
CA GLU A 332 2.35 0.29 -14.27
C GLU A 332 1.27 -0.75 -13.96
N VAL A 333 1.30 -1.37 -12.78
CA VAL A 333 0.39 -2.47 -12.41
C VAL A 333 -0.47 -2.12 -11.21
N PHE A 334 0.15 -1.89 -10.06
CA PHE A 334 -0.58 -1.81 -8.79
C PHE A 334 -1.50 -0.60 -8.68
N ILE A 335 -1.02 0.62 -8.97
CA ILE A 335 -1.83 1.85 -8.92
C ILE A 335 -3.03 1.79 -9.89
N PRO A 336 -2.87 1.40 -11.17
CA PRO A 336 -3.99 1.26 -12.09
C PRO A 336 -5.07 0.29 -11.59
N GLU A 337 -4.69 -0.87 -11.06
CA GLU A 337 -5.63 -1.85 -10.52
C GLU A 337 -6.37 -1.33 -9.27
N MET A 338 -5.64 -0.71 -8.34
CA MET A 338 -6.21 -0.11 -7.15
C MET A 338 -7.18 1.01 -7.50
N ASN A 339 -6.81 1.87 -8.42
CA ASN A 339 -7.67 2.94 -8.89
C ASN A 339 -8.94 2.39 -9.56
N LYS A 340 -8.83 1.39 -10.43
CA LYS A 340 -9.99 0.75 -11.06
C LYS A 340 -10.99 0.21 -10.04
N LYS A 341 -10.52 -0.22 -8.87
CA LYS A 341 -11.37 -0.80 -7.82
C LYS A 341 -11.95 0.22 -6.85
N PHE A 342 -11.18 1.23 -6.45
CA PHE A 342 -11.48 2.03 -5.26
C PHE A 342 -11.75 3.52 -5.52
N PHE A 343 -11.58 4.00 -6.74
CA PHE A 343 -11.81 5.42 -7.00
C PHE A 343 -13.24 5.71 -7.48
N TYR A 344 -13.65 6.97 -7.30
CA TYR A 344 -14.88 7.49 -7.88
C TYR A 344 -14.60 8.02 -9.28
N ALA A 345 -15.55 7.85 -10.20
CA ALA A 345 -15.43 8.37 -11.56
C ALA A 345 -15.12 9.87 -11.53
N ILE A 346 -14.18 10.30 -12.39
CA ILE A 346 -13.83 11.71 -12.54
C ILE A 346 -14.93 12.36 -13.38
N ASP A 347 -15.47 13.46 -12.88
CA ASP A 347 -16.24 14.39 -13.69
C ASP A 347 -15.25 15.34 -14.37
N GLU A 348 -14.90 15.05 -15.63
CA GLU A 348 -13.92 15.82 -16.39
C GLU A 348 -14.39 17.27 -16.65
N GLU A 349 -15.71 17.50 -16.75
CA GLU A 349 -16.29 18.84 -16.95
C GLU A 349 -16.09 19.75 -15.73
N ASN A 350 -15.97 19.16 -14.54
CA ASN A 350 -15.79 19.87 -13.27
C ASN A 350 -14.39 19.72 -12.66
N SER A 351 -13.38 19.37 -13.45
CA SER A 351 -11.98 19.26 -13.00
C SER A 351 -11.39 20.64 -12.73
N LEU A 352 -10.63 20.77 -11.63
CA LEU A 352 -9.79 21.93 -11.31
C LEU A 352 -8.30 21.69 -11.57
N MET A 353 -7.94 20.58 -12.21
CA MET A 353 -6.60 20.39 -12.76
C MET A 353 -6.39 21.39 -13.89
N ARG A 354 -5.33 22.18 -13.79
CA ARG A 354 -4.91 23.08 -14.87
C ARG A 354 -4.08 22.31 -15.88
N GLU A 355 -4.29 22.57 -17.16
CA GLU A 355 -3.50 21.97 -18.23
C GLU A 355 -2.02 22.29 -18.05
N ASN A 356 -1.16 21.29 -18.26
CA ASN A 356 0.28 21.48 -18.27
C ASN A 356 0.70 22.07 -19.62
N THR A 357 1.19 23.29 -19.61
CA THR A 357 1.70 24.00 -20.80
C THR A 357 3.24 23.97 -20.90
N TYR A 358 3.93 23.39 -19.93
CA TYR A 358 5.39 23.28 -19.89
C TYR A 358 5.86 22.05 -20.65
N THR A 359 7.00 22.16 -21.33
CA THR A 359 7.74 21.00 -21.80
C THR A 359 8.33 20.20 -20.61
N GLU A 360 8.77 18.98 -20.86
CA GLU A 360 9.39 18.17 -19.79
C GLU A 360 10.66 18.84 -19.24
N GLU A 361 11.48 19.45 -20.11
CA GLU A 361 12.71 20.14 -19.72
C GLU A 361 12.40 21.40 -18.87
N GLU A 362 11.41 22.19 -19.27
CA GLU A 362 10.98 23.35 -18.47
C GLU A 362 10.43 22.92 -17.13
N LEU A 363 9.64 21.85 -17.10
CA LEU A 363 9.07 21.34 -15.87
C LEU A 363 10.16 20.78 -14.93
N LYS A 364 11.21 20.13 -15.45
CA LYS A 364 12.39 19.71 -14.68
C LYS A 364 13.12 20.90 -14.05
N LEU A 365 13.28 21.99 -14.79
CA LEU A 365 13.87 23.22 -14.24
C LEU A 365 13.00 23.89 -13.19
N ILE A 366 11.68 23.79 -13.32
CA ILE A 366 10.72 24.33 -12.35
C ILE A 366 10.72 23.47 -11.08
N ILE A 367 10.64 22.14 -11.23
CA ILE A 367 10.61 21.17 -10.14
C ILE A 367 12.05 20.79 -9.76
N SER A 368 12.77 21.73 -9.16
CA SER A 368 14.18 21.58 -8.81
C SER A 368 14.52 22.27 -7.50
N GLU A 369 15.54 21.78 -6.83
CA GLU A 369 16.20 22.53 -5.75
C GLU A 369 17.03 23.66 -6.34
N ARG A 370 17.01 24.82 -5.71
CA ARG A 370 17.84 25.97 -6.09
C ARG A 370 18.65 26.47 -4.92
N LYS A 371 19.97 26.54 -5.10
CA LYS A 371 20.93 27.01 -4.11
C LYS A 371 21.76 28.15 -4.67
N GLU A 372 21.76 29.28 -3.99
CA GLU A 372 22.66 30.38 -4.35
C GLU A 372 24.09 30.00 -3.99
N LYS A 373 24.98 30.07 -4.96
CA LYS A 373 26.41 29.76 -4.85
C LYS A 373 27.24 30.88 -5.43
N ILE A 374 28.52 30.85 -5.10
CA ILE A 374 29.50 31.81 -5.60
C ILE A 374 30.64 31.01 -6.25
N ILE A 375 31.02 31.41 -7.44
CA ILE A 375 32.13 30.80 -8.20
C ILE A 375 33.45 31.18 -7.55
N ASP A 376 34.32 30.19 -7.39
CA ASP A 376 35.66 30.35 -6.81
C ASP A 376 36.72 30.74 -7.85
N ASN A 377 38.01 30.81 -7.41
CA ASN A 377 39.14 31.16 -8.29
C ASN A 377 39.39 30.14 -9.39
N ALA A 378 38.92 28.91 -9.28
CA ALA A 378 39.09 27.85 -10.26
C ALA A 378 37.86 27.72 -11.17
N SER A 379 37.00 28.74 -11.24
CA SER A 379 35.70 28.72 -11.91
C SER A 379 34.78 27.61 -11.46
N CYS A 380 34.94 27.12 -10.21
CA CYS A 380 34.18 26.03 -9.64
C CYS A 380 33.17 26.52 -8.60
N ILE A 381 32.12 25.75 -8.40
CA ILE A 381 31.23 25.87 -7.24
C ILE A 381 31.33 24.60 -6.38
N SER A 382 31.14 24.75 -5.06
CA SER A 382 31.13 23.63 -4.13
C SER A 382 29.71 23.36 -3.63
N ASP A 383 29.30 22.08 -3.66
CA ASP A 383 28.09 21.58 -3.02
C ASP A 383 28.32 20.19 -2.43
N ASN A 384 27.90 19.99 -1.18
CA ASN A 384 28.03 18.68 -0.47
C ASN A 384 29.45 18.07 -0.59
N HIS A 385 30.50 18.86 -0.34
CA HIS A 385 31.92 18.47 -0.42
C HIS A 385 32.42 18.08 -1.83
N ASN A 386 31.61 18.25 -2.87
CA ASN A 386 31.99 18.06 -4.26
C ASN A 386 32.21 19.43 -4.92
N TYR A 387 33.02 19.43 -5.99
CA TYR A 387 33.27 20.58 -6.80
C TYR A 387 32.71 20.37 -8.22
N TYR A 388 32.13 21.42 -8.78
CA TYR A 388 31.47 21.39 -10.07
C TYR A 388 31.99 22.54 -10.92
N ILE A 389 32.27 22.25 -12.20
CA ILE A 389 32.71 23.25 -13.18
C ILE A 389 31.65 23.43 -14.26
N PRO A 390 31.34 24.68 -14.68
CA PRO A 390 30.33 24.93 -15.70
C PRO A 390 30.83 24.58 -17.11
N ILE A 391 29.99 23.86 -17.85
CA ILE A 391 30.19 23.49 -19.24
C ILE A 391 29.11 24.12 -20.07
N ASN A 392 29.48 24.75 -21.18
CA ASN A 392 28.53 25.29 -22.14
C ASN A 392 27.73 24.15 -22.79
N LEU A 393 26.41 24.27 -22.79
CA LEU A 393 25.50 23.23 -23.32
C LEU A 393 25.61 23.05 -24.85
N GLU A 394 26.02 24.10 -25.58
CA GLU A 394 26.10 24.08 -27.03
C GLU A 394 27.45 23.55 -27.52
N THR A 395 28.55 24.00 -26.89
CA THR A 395 29.91 23.66 -27.32
C THR A 395 30.49 22.46 -26.59
N GLY A 396 29.97 22.10 -25.43
CA GLY A 396 30.53 21.06 -24.57
C GLY A 396 31.85 21.45 -23.89
N GLU A 397 32.27 22.73 -24.02
CA GLU A 397 33.54 23.21 -23.48
C GLU A 397 33.34 23.82 -22.07
N VAL A 398 34.43 23.75 -21.27
CA VAL A 398 34.47 24.40 -19.96
C VAL A 398 34.42 25.91 -20.14
N THR A 399 33.51 26.54 -19.41
CA THR A 399 33.40 28.00 -19.40
C THR A 399 33.97 28.56 -18.09
N ASN A 400 34.88 29.50 -18.21
CA ASN A 400 35.53 30.14 -17.06
C ASN A 400 34.83 31.45 -16.68
N PHE A 401 34.58 31.61 -15.40
CA PHE A 401 33.98 32.82 -14.84
C PHE A 401 34.89 33.45 -13.78
N GLN A 402 34.72 34.73 -13.57
CA GLN A 402 35.48 35.48 -12.56
C GLN A 402 35.06 35.01 -11.14
N LYS A 403 36.05 34.98 -10.21
CA LYS A 403 35.76 34.79 -8.81
C LYS A 403 34.71 35.76 -8.30
N GLY A 404 33.75 35.28 -7.54
CA GLY A 404 32.69 36.09 -6.97
C GLY A 404 31.43 36.18 -7.85
N THR A 405 31.46 35.64 -9.09
CA THR A 405 30.26 35.56 -9.93
C THR A 405 29.21 34.73 -9.24
N LYS A 406 27.98 35.23 -9.18
CA LYS A 406 26.85 34.51 -8.61
C LYS A 406 26.38 33.40 -9.56
N CYS A 407 26.07 32.26 -8.99
CA CYS A 407 25.50 31.10 -9.68
C CYS A 407 24.33 30.56 -8.89
N THR A 408 23.18 30.41 -9.50
CA THR A 408 22.08 29.61 -8.95
C THR A 408 22.29 28.18 -9.37
N LEU A 409 22.71 27.33 -8.44
CA LEU A 409 22.83 25.89 -8.67
C LEU A 409 21.43 25.26 -8.62
N ILE A 410 21.04 24.65 -9.71
CA ILE A 410 19.77 23.96 -9.92
C ILE A 410 20.04 22.47 -9.89
N ILE A 411 19.34 21.74 -9.03
CA ILE A 411 19.45 20.28 -8.93
C ILE A 411 18.07 19.72 -9.20
N ASP A 412 17.92 19.01 -10.31
CA ASP A 412 16.66 18.39 -10.66
C ASP A 412 16.44 17.08 -9.87
N TYR A 413 15.28 16.45 -10.06
CA TYR A 413 14.95 15.21 -9.35
C TYR A 413 15.71 13.98 -9.89
N ASP A 414 16.32 14.07 -11.10
CA ASP A 414 17.22 13.03 -11.62
C ASP A 414 18.62 13.14 -11.02
N GLY A 415 18.89 14.23 -10.28
CA GLY A 415 20.17 14.51 -9.65
C GLY A 415 21.17 15.16 -10.62
N GLU A 416 20.70 15.69 -11.76
CA GLU A 416 21.52 16.49 -12.65
C GLU A 416 21.73 17.88 -12.07
N TYR A 417 22.94 18.37 -12.25
CA TYR A 417 23.38 19.68 -11.76
C TYR A 417 23.47 20.67 -12.92
N ILE A 418 22.70 21.75 -12.86
CA ILE A 418 22.66 22.84 -13.81
C ILE A 418 23.02 24.14 -13.09
N GLY A 419 23.87 24.96 -13.66
CA GLY A 419 24.20 26.30 -13.14
C GLY A 419 23.53 27.38 -13.97
N GLU A 420 22.74 28.24 -13.35
CA GLU A 420 22.28 29.47 -13.94
C GLU A 420 23.26 30.61 -13.59
N ILE A 421 24.01 31.08 -14.56
CA ILE A 421 25.06 32.10 -14.42
C ILE A 421 24.79 33.21 -15.49
N GLU A 422 24.67 34.44 -15.04
CA GLU A 422 24.41 35.58 -15.94
C GLU A 422 23.22 35.34 -16.90
N ASN A 423 22.13 34.75 -16.37
CA ASN A 423 20.90 34.41 -17.13
C ASN A 423 21.09 33.38 -18.25
N ARG A 424 22.14 32.56 -18.18
CA ARG A 424 22.38 31.43 -19.09
C ARG A 424 22.54 30.13 -18.29
N TYR A 425 22.14 29.03 -18.89
CA TYR A 425 22.25 27.70 -18.28
C TYR A 425 23.52 26.99 -18.75
N TYR A 426 24.19 26.32 -17.78
CA TYR A 426 25.41 25.55 -17.96
C TYR A 426 25.25 24.19 -17.32
N LYS A 427 25.72 23.13 -17.97
CA LYS A 427 25.81 21.83 -17.33
C LYS A 427 26.95 21.88 -16.31
N MET A 428 26.70 21.36 -15.11
CA MET A 428 27.70 21.34 -14.03
C MET A 428 28.38 19.98 -13.96
N LEU A 429 29.64 19.89 -14.43
CA LEU A 429 30.40 18.66 -14.39
C LEU A 429 31.09 18.52 -13.03
N LYS A 430 30.84 17.39 -12.36
CA LYS A 430 31.52 17.03 -11.11
C LYS A 430 33.00 16.76 -11.38
N LEU A 431 33.87 17.36 -10.59
CA LEU A 431 35.30 17.13 -10.63
C LEU A 431 35.70 16.00 -9.67
N GLU A 432 36.45 15.03 -10.14
CA GLU A 432 36.99 13.94 -9.30
C GLU A 432 38.05 14.45 -8.33
N ASN A 433 38.88 15.42 -8.79
CA ASN A 433 39.95 15.99 -7.99
C ASN A 433 40.14 17.47 -8.31
N ARG A 434 39.89 18.38 -7.31
CA ARG A 434 40.09 19.82 -7.43
C ARG A 434 41.55 20.21 -7.75
N ASP A 435 42.52 19.46 -7.22
CA ASP A 435 43.94 19.78 -7.37
C ASP A 435 44.47 19.62 -8.79
N SER A 436 43.79 18.85 -9.65
CA SER A 436 44.15 18.68 -11.04
C SER A 436 43.89 19.92 -11.89
N VAL A 437 42.89 20.71 -11.55
CA VAL A 437 42.56 21.99 -12.24
C VAL A 437 43.51 23.09 -11.76
N MET A 438 43.79 23.13 -10.44
CA MET A 438 44.72 24.10 -9.83
C MET A 438 46.17 23.90 -10.26
N LYS A 439 46.61 22.67 -10.49
CA LYS A 439 47.99 22.37 -10.97
C LYS A 439 48.27 22.92 -12.37
N LYS A 440 47.31 22.90 -13.28
CA LYS A 440 47.50 23.48 -14.65
C LYS A 440 47.68 25.00 -14.63
N GLU A 441 47.07 25.73 -13.72
CA GLU A 441 47.25 27.19 -13.59
C GLU A 441 48.54 27.53 -12.82
N SER A 442 48.97 26.70 -11.89
CA SER A 442 50.23 26.95 -11.16
C SER A 442 51.48 26.65 -11.96
N GLU A 443 51.42 25.71 -12.89
CA GLU A 443 52.56 25.45 -13.82
C GLU A 443 52.79 26.56 -14.80
N VAL A 444 51.78 27.41 -15.12
CA VAL A 444 51.95 28.55 -15.98
C VAL A 444 52.49 29.81 -15.23
N LYS A 445 52.34 29.87 -13.91
CA LYS A 445 52.80 31.00 -13.07
C LYS A 445 54.09 30.80 -12.34
N THR A 446 54.76 29.64 -12.46
CA THR A 446 56.03 29.36 -11.77
C THR A 446 57.25 29.69 -12.65
N LYS A 447 57.21 30.71 -13.50
CA LYS A 447 58.42 31.38 -13.93
C LYS A 447 58.59 32.66 -13.12
N GLU A 448 59.60 32.62 -12.25
CA GLU A 448 60.28 33.75 -11.62
C GLU A 448 59.55 34.50 -10.51
N LYS A 449 59.60 33.95 -9.29
CA LYS A 449 59.91 34.74 -8.11
C LYS A 449 60.97 34.01 -7.30
N GLU A 450 62.24 34.40 -7.50
CA GLU A 450 63.28 34.11 -6.54
C GLU A 450 62.84 34.62 -5.17
N HIS A 451 62.53 33.71 -4.26
CA HIS A 451 62.31 34.05 -2.86
C HIS A 451 63.66 34.44 -2.27
N HIS A 452 64.02 35.70 -2.29
CA HIS A 452 65.03 36.22 -1.38
C HIS A 452 64.51 35.98 0.03
N LYS A 453 65.14 34.97 0.66
CA LYS A 453 64.93 34.74 2.10
C LYS A 453 65.37 36.00 2.82
N TYR A 454 64.42 36.80 3.28
CA TYR A 454 64.69 37.96 4.16
C TYR A 454 65.42 37.45 5.39
N VAL A 455 66.69 37.81 5.53
CA VAL A 455 67.51 37.53 6.68
C VAL A 455 67.48 38.80 7.54
N PRO A 456 66.80 38.81 8.68
CA PRO A 456 66.74 40.01 9.51
C PRO A 456 68.09 40.47 9.95
N PRO A 457 68.41 41.77 10.00
CA PRO A 457 69.68 42.30 10.45
C PRO A 457 70.00 41.84 11.89
N LYS A 458 71.30 41.82 12.25
CA LYS A 458 71.76 41.30 13.56
C LYS A 458 71.12 41.96 14.79
N ASN A 459 70.63 43.17 14.67
CA ASN A 459 69.95 43.93 15.71
C ASN A 459 68.41 43.77 15.73
N HIS A 460 67.86 42.87 14.92
CA HIS A 460 66.40 42.61 14.86
C HIS A 460 65.93 41.94 16.16
N PRO A 461 64.81 42.37 16.80
CA PRO A 461 64.33 41.86 18.08
C PRO A 461 64.17 40.36 18.15
N TRP A 462 63.84 39.68 17.04
CA TRP A 462 63.73 38.22 16.97
C TRP A 462 65.06 37.50 17.11
N ARG A 463 66.20 38.10 16.73
CA ARG A 463 67.54 37.55 16.93
C ARG A 463 68.11 37.74 18.35
N GLN A 464 67.65 38.77 19.03
CA GLN A 464 68.05 39.05 20.45
C GLN A 464 67.40 38.10 21.43
N ASN A 465 66.16 37.63 21.14
CA ASN A 465 65.46 36.68 22.01
C ASN A 465 65.94 35.20 21.91
N MET A 466 66.81 34.87 20.93
CA MET A 466 67.39 33.52 20.82
C MET A 466 68.64 33.33 21.66
N MET A 467 69.27 34.41 22.19
CA MET A 467 70.49 34.33 23.03
C MET A 467 70.22 34.30 24.55
N LEU A 468 68.96 34.28 24.95
CA LEU A 468 68.61 34.27 26.39
C LEU A 468 67.97 32.96 26.87
N LYS A 469 68.24 31.87 26.15
CA LYS A 469 67.92 30.51 26.64
C LYS A 469 69.11 29.60 26.43
N HIS A 470 70.12 29.77 27.35
CA HIS A 470 70.97 28.72 27.82
C HIS A 470 71.34 29.03 29.27
#